data_58c575e5941f90b4cd962129395f4c2f
#
_entry.id   58c575e5941f90b4cd962129395f4c2f
#
_cell.length_a   1.000
_cell.length_b   1.000
_cell.length_c   1.000
_cell.angle_alpha   90.00
_cell.angle_beta   90.00
_cell.angle_gamma   90.00
#
_symmetry.space_group_name_H-M   'P 1'
#
loop_
_entity.id
_entity.type
_entity.pdbx_description
1 polymer ?
#
loop_
_entity_poly.entity_id
_entity_poly.type
_entity_poly.pdbx_seq_one_letter_code
_entity_poly.pdbx_strand_id
1 'polypeptide(L)'
;MGMTLVLPAAAEQVLFTNVHIFDGVSNKRMENASVLVDGNKIKTIARGSIEAPGATVINGGGRTLLPGFIEAHAHLMLMGPSLPAMESGTTWEDFAIHGTRMAEMYLMQGFTTVRDAGGGNGGLRRAIDAGDVVGPRYYPSAAFLSTRGGHADFANYTAPVGESTNFGRLNMAQEVDSVADVQKYGRNNFRMGATQLKYMQSGGVVSAFDPWQLIAGSQSEIEAAVQVANEYGSYVMAHSYRKEAMMKALNAGVKSIEHGFSFDCEVAKLMNKKGAFITTNLTAFDPGLLDIPAVANVPASLEKAKSASKTFADYIPNMKKCPVKRAFQTDCVGSVGACNIQIAYEKHLNNEFFGPYASLVTMTSVGGELVALSGDFMNPYREGKLGVIEEGAYADILLIDGNPLEDFSVVGTGDKWFDAEPRPESPETIRLIMKDGVIYKNTLN
;
A
#
# COMPACT_ATOMS: atom_id res chain seq x y z
N MET A 1 -21.53 -45.42 7.59
CA MET A 1 -20.51 -44.38 7.59
C MET A 1 -21.17 -43.16 8.19
N GLY A 2 -20.93 -42.89 9.49
CA GLY A 2 -21.53 -41.77 10.18
C GLY A 2 -20.85 -40.45 9.75
N MET A 3 -21.61 -39.54 9.21
CA MET A 3 -21.19 -38.19 8.88
C MET A 3 -21.14 -37.40 10.18
N THR A 4 -19.94 -37.23 10.74
CA THR A 4 -19.73 -36.37 11.91
C THR A 4 -19.91 -34.93 11.42
N LEU A 5 -21.03 -34.29 11.78
CA LEU A 5 -21.20 -32.85 11.64
C LEU A 5 -20.15 -32.19 12.55
N VAL A 6 -19.09 -31.65 11.94
CA VAL A 6 -18.21 -30.70 12.60
C VAL A 6 -19.01 -29.40 12.72
N LEU A 7 -19.57 -29.15 13.92
CA LEU A 7 -20.10 -27.84 14.24
C LEU A 7 -18.96 -26.83 14.13
N PRO A 8 -19.15 -25.66 13.47
CA PRO A 8 -18.15 -24.61 13.48
C PRO A 8 -17.83 -24.28 14.95
N ALA A 9 -16.55 -24.31 15.30
CA ALA A 9 -16.12 -23.82 16.60
C ALA A 9 -16.71 -22.41 16.78
N ALA A 10 -17.30 -22.16 17.95
CA ALA A 10 -17.77 -20.80 18.26
C ALA A 10 -16.62 -19.84 18.05
N ALA A 11 -16.88 -18.72 17.34
CA ALA A 11 -15.87 -17.72 17.08
C ALA A 11 -15.22 -17.33 18.42
N GLU A 12 -13.89 -17.42 18.49
CA GLU A 12 -13.16 -17.11 19.71
C GLU A 12 -13.32 -15.61 20.01
N GLN A 13 -13.81 -15.30 21.21
CA GLN A 13 -13.94 -13.92 21.65
C GLN A 13 -12.64 -13.47 22.33
N VAL A 14 -12.15 -12.30 21.96
CA VAL A 14 -11.01 -11.64 22.59
C VAL A 14 -11.47 -10.30 23.17
N LEU A 15 -11.20 -10.11 24.45
CA LEU A 15 -11.53 -8.86 25.17
C LEU A 15 -10.24 -8.11 25.53
N PHE A 16 -10.02 -6.99 24.87
CA PHE A 16 -8.98 -6.03 25.27
C PHE A 16 -9.53 -5.15 26.40
N THR A 17 -8.81 -5.07 27.51
CA THR A 17 -9.14 -4.24 28.67
C THR A 17 -8.00 -3.28 28.97
N ASN A 18 -8.30 -2.18 29.69
CA ASN A 18 -7.30 -1.22 30.13
C ASN A 18 -6.44 -0.71 28.96
N VAL A 19 -7.11 -0.23 27.90
CA VAL A 19 -6.50 0.36 26.72
C VAL A 19 -6.94 1.81 26.52
N HIS A 20 -6.15 2.57 25.77
CA HIS A 20 -6.54 3.85 25.22
C HIS A 20 -6.73 3.67 23.72
N ILE A 21 -7.83 4.15 23.13
CA ILE A 21 -8.14 3.88 21.72
C ILE A 21 -7.86 5.12 20.87
N PHE A 22 -6.99 4.96 19.88
CA PHE A 22 -6.99 5.83 18.70
C PHE A 22 -7.85 5.14 17.63
N ASP A 23 -8.96 5.78 17.26
CA ASP A 23 -9.99 5.16 16.40
C ASP A 23 -9.66 5.20 14.88
N GLY A 24 -8.54 5.80 14.49
CA GLY A 24 -8.16 6.00 13.08
C GLY A 24 -8.67 7.32 12.49
N VAL A 25 -9.56 8.04 13.17
CA VAL A 25 -10.24 9.25 12.65
C VAL A 25 -10.05 10.47 13.55
N SER A 26 -10.21 10.28 14.87
CA SER A 26 -10.19 11.38 15.83
C SER A 26 -8.77 11.80 16.18
N ASN A 27 -8.55 13.10 16.39
CA ASN A 27 -7.25 13.60 16.85
C ASN A 27 -7.02 13.45 18.38
N LYS A 28 -7.80 12.58 19.03
CA LYS A 28 -7.74 12.29 20.45
C LYS A 28 -7.99 10.80 20.66
N ARG A 29 -7.39 10.24 21.70
CA ARG A 29 -7.68 8.88 22.13
C ARG A 29 -8.93 8.85 23.02
N MET A 30 -9.68 7.76 22.99
CA MET A 30 -10.63 7.40 24.02
C MET A 30 -9.85 6.75 25.17
N GLU A 31 -9.81 7.41 26.31
CA GLU A 31 -9.06 6.93 27.47
C GLU A 31 -9.87 5.87 28.27
N ASN A 32 -9.17 4.90 28.87
CA ASN A 32 -9.71 3.88 29.77
C ASN A 32 -10.87 3.09 29.13
N ALA A 33 -10.58 2.44 28.03
CA ALA A 33 -11.56 1.72 27.22
C ALA A 33 -11.31 0.20 27.24
N SER A 34 -12.34 -0.51 26.78
CA SER A 34 -12.28 -1.93 26.43
C SER A 34 -12.86 -2.15 25.03
N VAL A 35 -12.33 -3.19 24.34
CA VAL A 35 -12.80 -3.60 23.01
C VAL A 35 -13.04 -5.10 23.02
N LEU A 36 -14.24 -5.52 22.67
CA LEU A 36 -14.59 -6.92 22.47
C LEU A 36 -14.54 -7.24 20.97
N VAL A 37 -13.75 -8.23 20.64
CA VAL A 37 -13.68 -8.85 19.30
C VAL A 37 -14.47 -10.15 19.35
N ASP A 38 -15.26 -10.43 18.30
CA ASP A 38 -16.02 -11.66 18.10
C ASP A 38 -15.73 -12.19 16.69
N GLY A 39 -15.00 -13.30 16.58
CA GLY A 39 -14.44 -13.77 15.33
C GLY A 39 -13.51 -12.74 14.71
N ASN A 40 -13.83 -12.29 13.50
CA ASN A 40 -12.98 -11.32 12.78
C ASN A 40 -13.51 -9.86 12.87
N LYS A 41 -14.45 -9.56 13.77
CA LYS A 41 -15.09 -8.24 13.88
C LYS A 41 -14.96 -7.63 15.26
N ILE A 42 -14.84 -6.30 15.28
CA ILE A 42 -15.03 -5.52 16.51
C ILE A 42 -16.52 -5.54 16.84
N LYS A 43 -16.89 -6.13 17.98
CA LYS A 43 -18.27 -6.30 18.39
C LYS A 43 -18.79 -5.16 19.26
N THR A 44 -17.96 -4.74 20.23
CA THR A 44 -18.36 -3.73 21.21
C THR A 44 -17.17 -2.91 21.65
N ILE A 45 -17.38 -1.61 21.80
CA ILE A 45 -16.41 -0.66 22.34
C ILE A 45 -17.07 0.09 23.51
N ALA A 46 -16.40 0.15 24.65
CA ALA A 46 -16.91 0.87 25.79
C ALA A 46 -15.81 1.60 26.57
N ARG A 47 -16.18 2.70 27.24
CA ARG A 47 -15.37 3.24 28.33
C ARG A 47 -15.52 2.35 29.56
N GLY A 48 -14.40 2.00 30.18
CA GLY A 48 -14.40 1.08 31.33
C GLY A 48 -14.50 -0.38 30.92
N SER A 49 -15.17 -1.21 31.72
CA SER A 49 -15.22 -2.66 31.54
C SER A 49 -16.36 -3.12 30.63
N ILE A 50 -16.11 -4.20 29.90
CA ILE A 50 -17.10 -4.99 29.18
C ILE A 50 -17.18 -6.36 29.87
N GLU A 51 -18.37 -6.86 30.10
CA GLU A 51 -18.56 -8.25 30.53
C GLU A 51 -18.64 -9.16 29.31
N ALA A 52 -17.71 -10.09 29.22
CA ALA A 52 -17.64 -11.10 28.15
C ALA A 52 -17.20 -12.45 28.74
N PRO A 53 -18.12 -13.16 29.40
CA PRO A 53 -17.80 -14.47 30.01
C PRO A 53 -17.29 -15.45 28.96
N GLY A 54 -16.12 -16.05 29.20
CA GLY A 54 -15.49 -17.02 28.31
C GLY A 54 -14.59 -16.41 27.23
N ALA A 55 -14.49 -15.08 27.11
CA ALA A 55 -13.54 -14.45 26.23
C ALA A 55 -12.10 -14.56 26.72
N THR A 56 -11.15 -14.70 25.80
CA THR A 56 -9.74 -14.53 26.10
C THR A 56 -9.45 -13.07 26.44
N VAL A 57 -9.03 -12.79 27.67
CA VAL A 57 -8.80 -11.41 28.15
C VAL A 57 -7.33 -11.01 27.92
N ILE A 58 -7.14 -9.88 27.25
CA ILE A 58 -5.86 -9.22 27.04
C ILE A 58 -5.85 -7.89 27.78
N ASN A 59 -5.08 -7.80 28.85
CA ASN A 59 -4.88 -6.54 29.56
C ASN A 59 -3.86 -5.67 28.83
N GLY A 60 -4.30 -4.55 28.27
CA GLY A 60 -3.43 -3.62 27.55
C GLY A 60 -2.48 -2.81 28.42
N GLY A 61 -2.69 -2.78 29.75
CA GLY A 61 -1.77 -2.08 30.68
C GLY A 61 -1.65 -0.60 30.42
N GLY A 62 -2.70 0.08 29.94
CA GLY A 62 -2.69 1.50 29.60
C GLY A 62 -2.02 1.83 28.25
N ARG A 63 -1.82 0.84 27.39
CA ARG A 63 -1.27 1.01 26.02
C ARG A 63 -2.30 1.58 25.05
N THR A 64 -1.82 2.08 23.92
CA THR A 64 -2.72 2.51 22.83
C THR A 64 -3.10 1.33 21.94
N LEU A 65 -4.42 1.12 21.83
CA LEU A 65 -5.03 0.26 20.83
C LEU A 65 -5.41 1.11 19.62
N LEU A 66 -4.99 0.72 18.43
CA LEU A 66 -5.25 1.46 17.19
C LEU A 66 -5.49 0.50 16.02
N PRO A 67 -6.04 0.99 14.89
CA PRO A 67 -6.21 0.15 13.71
C PRO A 67 -4.89 -0.34 13.16
N GLY A 68 -4.88 -1.54 12.58
CA GLY A 68 -3.77 -1.99 11.76
C GLY A 68 -3.46 -0.99 10.65
N PHE A 69 -2.17 -0.79 10.36
CA PHE A 69 -1.72 0.13 9.32
C PHE A 69 -2.06 -0.39 7.93
N ILE A 70 -2.22 0.55 6.99
CA ILE A 70 -2.50 0.30 5.58
C ILE A 70 -1.39 0.91 4.73
N GLU A 71 -0.70 0.06 3.99
CA GLU A 71 0.24 0.44 2.95
C GLU A 71 -0.52 0.55 1.62
N ALA A 72 -0.53 1.73 1.03
CA ALA A 72 -1.36 2.01 -0.13
C ALA A 72 -0.62 1.89 -1.48
N HIS A 73 0.70 1.61 -1.47
CA HIS A 73 1.48 1.43 -2.69
C HIS A 73 2.75 0.62 -2.43
N ALA A 74 2.63 -0.68 -2.51
CA ALA A 74 3.74 -1.61 -2.36
C ALA A 74 3.91 -2.47 -3.62
N HIS A 75 5.06 -3.13 -3.71
CA HIS A 75 5.43 -4.08 -4.74
C HIS A 75 5.96 -5.36 -4.12
N LEU A 76 5.05 -6.19 -3.57
CA LEU A 76 5.47 -7.35 -2.77
C LEU A 76 6.30 -8.36 -3.55
N MET A 77 6.09 -8.46 -4.85
CA MET A 77 6.76 -9.44 -5.70
C MET A 77 7.96 -8.86 -6.47
N LEU A 78 8.22 -7.56 -6.38
CA LEU A 78 9.40 -6.96 -7.03
C LEU A 78 10.60 -6.98 -6.08
N MET A 79 11.65 -7.67 -6.50
CA MET A 79 12.89 -7.85 -5.74
C MET A 79 14.03 -7.04 -6.40
N GLY A 80 14.85 -6.36 -5.60
CA GLY A 80 16.03 -5.66 -6.15
C GLY A 80 17.05 -6.65 -6.71
N PRO A 81 18.18 -6.22 -7.33
CA PRO A 81 18.67 -4.83 -7.33
C PRO A 81 18.27 -4.01 -8.56
N SER A 82 17.77 -4.62 -9.65
CA SER A 82 17.32 -3.87 -10.81
C SER A 82 16.23 -4.58 -11.61
N LEU A 83 15.32 -3.82 -12.18
CA LEU A 83 14.25 -4.32 -13.03
C LEU A 83 14.76 -5.09 -14.27
N PRO A 84 15.80 -4.64 -15.00
CA PRO A 84 16.37 -5.42 -16.10
C PRO A 84 16.97 -6.77 -15.68
N ALA A 85 17.58 -6.86 -14.49
CA ALA A 85 18.09 -8.13 -13.98
C ALA A 85 16.93 -9.10 -13.64
N MET A 86 15.84 -8.59 -13.11
CA MET A 86 14.62 -9.38 -12.88
C MET A 86 14.01 -9.88 -14.19
N GLU A 87 13.95 -9.05 -15.24
CA GLU A 87 13.44 -9.45 -16.56
C GLU A 87 14.24 -10.63 -17.13
N SER A 88 15.57 -10.61 -17.02
CA SER A 88 16.44 -11.55 -17.70
C SER A 88 16.83 -12.80 -16.90
N GLY A 89 16.68 -12.78 -15.57
CA GLY A 89 17.25 -13.83 -14.73
C GLY A 89 16.39 -14.36 -13.59
N THR A 90 15.10 -13.98 -13.49
CA THR A 90 14.24 -14.34 -12.37
C THR A 90 13.10 -15.25 -12.82
N THR A 91 12.85 -16.32 -12.05
CA THR A 91 11.75 -17.25 -12.27
C THR A 91 10.51 -16.84 -11.49
N TRP A 92 9.36 -17.48 -11.76
CA TRP A 92 8.14 -17.25 -10.99
C TRP A 92 8.30 -17.63 -9.52
N GLU A 93 9.05 -18.70 -9.26
CA GLU A 93 9.32 -19.19 -7.90
C GLU A 93 10.11 -18.17 -7.08
N ASP A 94 11.10 -17.50 -7.69
CA ASP A 94 11.85 -16.44 -7.03
C ASP A 94 10.92 -15.30 -6.59
N PHE A 95 10.06 -14.84 -7.49
CA PHE A 95 9.06 -13.81 -7.19
C PHE A 95 8.08 -14.26 -6.11
N ALA A 96 7.59 -15.50 -6.18
CA ALA A 96 6.62 -16.03 -5.21
C ALA A 96 7.24 -16.14 -3.81
N ILE A 97 8.44 -16.71 -3.69
CA ILE A 97 9.16 -16.84 -2.41
C ILE A 97 9.46 -15.45 -1.83
N HIS A 98 9.94 -14.52 -2.65
CA HIS A 98 10.17 -13.15 -2.21
C HIS A 98 8.87 -12.49 -1.72
N GLY A 99 7.79 -12.62 -2.48
CA GLY A 99 6.48 -12.05 -2.14
C GLY A 99 5.92 -12.54 -0.81
N THR A 100 6.14 -13.82 -0.46
CA THR A 100 5.72 -14.36 0.85
C THR A 100 6.49 -13.72 2.00
N ARG A 101 7.80 -13.55 1.85
CA ARG A 101 8.65 -12.92 2.88
C ARG A 101 8.34 -11.43 3.04
N MET A 102 8.07 -10.73 1.93
CA MET A 102 7.63 -9.33 1.96
C MET A 102 6.27 -9.19 2.66
N ALA A 103 5.32 -10.11 2.39
CA ALA A 103 4.02 -10.10 3.04
C ALA A 103 4.15 -10.25 4.56
N GLU A 104 4.96 -11.19 5.03
CA GLU A 104 5.24 -11.37 6.46
C GLU A 104 5.89 -10.13 7.07
N MET A 105 6.90 -9.56 6.41
CA MET A 105 7.58 -8.35 6.87
C MET A 105 6.60 -7.17 7.04
N TYR A 106 5.73 -6.91 6.05
CA TYR A 106 4.73 -5.83 6.17
C TYR A 106 3.80 -6.07 7.36
N LEU A 107 3.31 -7.30 7.57
CA LEU A 107 2.47 -7.61 8.72
C LEU A 107 3.21 -7.36 10.04
N MET A 108 4.47 -7.80 10.15
CA MET A 108 5.29 -7.61 11.35
C MET A 108 5.66 -6.14 11.60
N GLN A 109 5.62 -5.28 10.58
CA GLN A 109 5.74 -3.82 10.70
C GLN A 109 4.42 -3.12 11.09
N GLY A 110 3.34 -3.91 11.35
CA GLY A 110 2.03 -3.43 11.75
C GLY A 110 1.07 -3.14 10.59
N PHE A 111 1.46 -3.41 9.33
CA PHE A 111 0.56 -3.25 8.18
C PHE A 111 -0.32 -4.48 8.03
N THR A 112 -1.56 -4.37 8.50
CA THR A 112 -2.56 -5.45 8.35
C THR A 112 -3.22 -5.47 6.98
N THR A 113 -3.05 -4.42 6.19
CA THR A 113 -3.54 -4.29 4.82
C THR A 113 -2.46 -3.70 3.91
N VAL A 114 -2.31 -4.27 2.71
CA VAL A 114 -1.40 -3.79 1.66
C VAL A 114 -2.14 -3.73 0.33
N ARG A 115 -2.08 -2.58 -0.34
CA ARG A 115 -2.46 -2.41 -1.74
C ARG A 115 -1.21 -2.51 -2.61
N ASP A 116 -1.16 -3.56 -3.42
CA ASP A 116 -0.08 -3.75 -4.38
C ASP A 116 -0.28 -2.86 -5.61
N ALA A 117 0.79 -2.19 -6.01
CA ALA A 117 0.77 -1.23 -7.11
C ALA A 117 1.34 -1.81 -8.41
N GLY A 118 1.45 -3.12 -8.51
CA GLY A 118 1.83 -3.84 -9.72
C GLY A 118 2.83 -4.95 -9.47
N GLY A 119 2.74 -5.98 -10.30
CA GLY A 119 3.57 -7.18 -10.26
C GLY A 119 2.94 -8.34 -9.49
N GLY A 120 2.09 -8.07 -8.51
CA GLY A 120 1.45 -9.12 -7.71
C GLY A 120 0.02 -9.43 -8.14
N ASN A 121 -0.39 -10.69 -8.06
CA ASN A 121 -1.72 -11.15 -8.48
C ASN A 121 -2.50 -11.87 -7.36
N GLY A 122 -3.72 -12.30 -7.67
CA GLY A 122 -4.62 -12.97 -6.73
C GLY A 122 -4.11 -14.30 -6.16
N GLY A 123 -3.00 -14.87 -6.66
CA GLY A 123 -2.40 -16.09 -6.12
C GLY A 123 -1.88 -15.90 -4.70
N LEU A 124 -1.07 -14.86 -4.50
CA LEU A 124 -0.55 -14.50 -3.17
C LEU A 124 -1.71 -14.18 -2.20
N ARG A 125 -2.71 -13.40 -2.65
CA ARG A 125 -3.88 -13.13 -1.81
C ARG A 125 -4.55 -14.42 -1.34
N ARG A 126 -4.85 -15.35 -2.25
CA ARG A 126 -5.51 -16.60 -1.88
C ARG A 126 -4.70 -17.43 -0.88
N ALA A 127 -3.36 -17.45 -1.01
CA ALA A 127 -2.50 -18.15 -0.08
C ALA A 127 -2.51 -17.49 1.31
N ILE A 128 -2.55 -16.16 1.38
CA ILE A 128 -2.68 -15.42 2.65
C ILE A 128 -4.06 -15.65 3.27
N ASP A 129 -5.13 -15.57 2.48
CA ASP A 129 -6.51 -15.74 2.96
C ASP A 129 -6.78 -17.18 3.42
N ALA A 130 -6.09 -18.18 2.82
CA ALA A 130 -6.14 -19.58 3.25
C ALA A 130 -5.28 -19.89 4.50
N GLY A 131 -4.41 -18.96 4.90
CA GLY A 131 -3.48 -19.18 6.02
C GLY A 131 -2.20 -19.95 5.64
N ASP A 132 -1.99 -20.25 4.35
CA ASP A 132 -0.77 -20.89 3.86
C ASP A 132 0.44 -19.96 3.92
N VAL A 133 0.21 -18.65 3.86
CA VAL A 133 1.21 -17.59 3.94
C VAL A 133 0.82 -16.58 5.01
N VAL A 134 1.74 -16.26 5.89
CA VAL A 134 1.60 -15.16 6.85
C VAL A 134 1.73 -13.84 6.11
N GLY A 135 0.73 -12.95 6.25
CA GLY A 135 0.76 -11.67 5.57
C GLY A 135 -0.48 -10.82 5.83
N PRO A 136 -0.49 -9.57 5.31
CA PRO A 136 -1.61 -8.65 5.44
C PRO A 136 -2.80 -9.04 4.54
N ARG A 137 -3.95 -8.39 4.71
CA ARG A 137 -4.98 -8.36 3.66
C ARG A 137 -4.35 -7.78 2.40
N TYR A 138 -4.53 -8.45 1.28
CA TYR A 138 -3.80 -8.11 0.07
C TYR A 138 -4.73 -7.69 -1.06
N TYR A 139 -4.49 -6.48 -1.59
CA TYR A 139 -5.23 -5.89 -2.71
C TYR A 139 -4.33 -5.83 -3.96
N PRO A 140 -4.24 -6.89 -4.75
CA PRO A 140 -3.37 -6.94 -5.93
C PRO A 140 -3.90 -6.10 -7.09
N SER A 141 -3.00 -5.54 -7.91
CA SER A 141 -3.34 -4.90 -9.19
C SER A 141 -2.93 -5.73 -10.41
N ALA A 142 -2.27 -6.86 -10.22
CA ALA A 142 -1.69 -7.71 -11.26
C ALA A 142 -0.67 -6.95 -12.14
N ALA A 143 -0.75 -7.06 -13.46
CA ALA A 143 0.24 -6.43 -14.33
C ALA A 143 0.14 -4.90 -14.34
N PHE A 144 1.30 -4.24 -14.37
CA PHE A 144 1.36 -2.85 -14.82
C PHE A 144 0.84 -2.75 -16.27
N LEU A 145 0.05 -1.72 -16.55
CA LEU A 145 -0.33 -1.36 -17.92
C LEU A 145 0.52 -0.15 -18.33
N SER A 146 1.42 -0.33 -19.27
CA SER A 146 2.37 0.69 -19.71
C SER A 146 2.46 0.72 -21.23
N THR A 147 2.62 1.90 -21.79
CA THR A 147 2.97 1.99 -23.21
C THR A 147 4.38 1.42 -23.45
N ARG A 148 4.64 0.93 -24.66
CA ARG A 148 6.00 0.58 -25.08
C ARG A 148 6.93 1.79 -24.92
N GLY A 149 8.12 1.57 -24.41
CA GLY A 149 9.04 2.65 -24.04
C GLY A 149 8.59 3.49 -22.85
N GLY A 150 7.54 3.07 -22.13
CA GLY A 150 7.04 3.70 -20.93
C GLY A 150 7.67 3.18 -19.63
N HIS A 151 7.16 3.64 -18.48
CA HIS A 151 7.81 3.41 -17.19
C HIS A 151 7.89 1.93 -16.74
N ALA A 152 6.96 1.09 -17.17
CA ALA A 152 6.99 -0.34 -16.90
C ALA A 152 7.25 -1.19 -18.17
N ASP A 153 7.91 -0.63 -19.16
CA ASP A 153 8.55 -1.40 -20.21
C ASP A 153 9.90 -1.92 -19.69
N PHE A 154 9.93 -3.18 -19.32
CA PHE A 154 11.11 -3.87 -18.80
C PHE A 154 11.85 -4.68 -19.85
N ALA A 155 11.44 -4.59 -21.13
CA ALA A 155 12.06 -5.31 -22.23
C ALA A 155 13.55 -4.96 -22.40
N ASN A 156 14.31 -5.86 -23.01
CA ASN A 156 15.65 -5.54 -23.47
C ASN A 156 15.61 -4.73 -24.78
N TYR A 157 16.65 -3.92 -25.06
CA TYR A 157 16.75 -3.14 -26.30
C TYR A 157 16.59 -3.98 -27.57
N THR A 158 16.94 -5.26 -27.50
CA THR A 158 16.87 -6.19 -28.62
C THR A 158 15.55 -6.95 -28.70
N ALA A 159 14.63 -6.73 -27.77
CA ALA A 159 13.33 -7.43 -27.76
C ALA A 159 12.50 -7.00 -28.98
N PRO A 160 12.08 -7.94 -29.83
CA PRO A 160 11.23 -7.63 -30.98
C PRO A 160 9.87 -7.09 -30.57
N VAL A 161 9.29 -6.24 -31.41
CA VAL A 161 7.91 -5.77 -31.22
C VAL A 161 6.95 -6.95 -31.31
N GLY A 162 6.07 -7.08 -30.30
CA GLY A 162 5.03 -8.12 -30.27
C GLY A 162 5.47 -9.43 -29.61
N GLU A 163 6.73 -9.58 -29.20
CA GLU A 163 7.15 -10.68 -28.34
C GLU A 163 6.92 -10.35 -26.86
N SER A 164 6.38 -11.31 -26.12
CA SER A 164 6.20 -11.14 -24.68
C SER A 164 7.53 -11.21 -23.94
N THR A 165 7.79 -10.24 -23.11
CA THR A 165 8.88 -10.22 -22.13
C THR A 165 8.66 -11.28 -21.05
N ASN A 166 9.64 -11.51 -20.16
CA ASN A 166 9.46 -12.38 -19.01
C ASN A 166 8.35 -11.84 -18.09
N PHE A 167 8.39 -10.54 -17.76
CA PHE A 167 7.31 -9.89 -17.01
C PHE A 167 5.95 -10.00 -17.71
N GLY A 168 5.92 -9.92 -19.03
CA GLY A 168 4.68 -10.11 -19.82
C GLY A 168 4.12 -11.52 -19.70
N ARG A 169 4.96 -12.55 -19.83
CA ARG A 169 4.57 -13.96 -19.67
C ARG A 169 4.07 -14.28 -18.26
N LEU A 170 4.68 -13.67 -17.24
CA LEU A 170 4.30 -13.85 -15.84
C LEU A 170 3.11 -12.97 -15.41
N ASN A 171 2.57 -12.16 -16.33
CA ASN A 171 1.52 -11.17 -16.08
C ASN A 171 1.88 -10.18 -14.96
N MET A 172 3.13 -9.73 -14.94
CA MET A 172 3.64 -8.71 -14.02
C MET A 172 3.67 -7.31 -14.65
N ALA A 173 3.93 -7.22 -15.97
CA ALA A 173 3.82 -5.99 -16.76
C ALA A 173 3.30 -6.33 -18.17
N GLN A 174 2.48 -5.44 -18.74
CA GLN A 174 1.94 -5.59 -20.09
C GLN A 174 2.10 -4.30 -20.86
N GLU A 175 2.69 -4.42 -22.07
CA GLU A 175 2.73 -3.33 -23.03
C GLU A 175 1.34 -3.13 -23.64
N VAL A 176 0.83 -1.89 -23.59
CA VAL A 176 -0.49 -1.50 -24.09
C VAL A 176 -0.36 -0.26 -24.96
N ASP A 177 -0.42 -0.44 -26.28
CA ASP A 177 -0.22 0.61 -27.28
C ASP A 177 -1.50 0.91 -28.07
N SER A 178 -2.63 0.45 -27.56
CA SER A 178 -3.95 0.71 -28.13
C SER A 178 -5.06 0.57 -27.10
N VAL A 179 -6.22 1.17 -27.39
CA VAL A 179 -7.46 0.97 -26.60
C VAL A 179 -7.80 -0.50 -26.46
N ALA A 180 -7.63 -1.29 -27.52
CA ALA A 180 -7.90 -2.74 -27.51
C ALA A 180 -6.96 -3.51 -26.58
N ASP A 181 -5.68 -3.15 -26.55
CA ASP A 181 -4.73 -3.76 -25.61
C ASP A 181 -5.06 -3.41 -24.17
N VAL A 182 -5.34 -2.14 -23.88
CA VAL A 182 -5.76 -1.70 -22.54
C VAL A 182 -6.99 -2.48 -22.08
N GLN A 183 -8.01 -2.65 -22.92
CA GLN A 183 -9.20 -3.43 -22.59
C GLN A 183 -8.87 -4.90 -22.37
N LYS A 184 -8.08 -5.50 -23.26
CA LYS A 184 -7.66 -6.91 -23.18
C LYS A 184 -6.91 -7.20 -21.88
N TYR A 185 -5.86 -6.46 -21.62
CA TYR A 185 -5.00 -6.70 -20.46
C TYR A 185 -5.63 -6.21 -19.15
N GLY A 186 -6.42 -5.16 -19.16
CA GLY A 186 -7.21 -4.72 -18.01
C GLY A 186 -8.19 -5.81 -17.55
N ARG A 187 -8.96 -6.40 -18.48
CA ARG A 187 -9.85 -7.54 -18.17
C ARG A 187 -9.07 -8.79 -17.72
N ASN A 188 -7.88 -9.02 -18.31
CA ASN A 188 -7.01 -10.11 -17.85
C ASN A 188 -6.52 -9.89 -16.42
N ASN A 189 -6.19 -8.67 -16.02
CA ASN A 189 -5.78 -8.35 -14.65
C ASN A 189 -6.91 -8.71 -13.66
N PHE A 190 -8.15 -8.33 -13.93
CA PHE A 190 -9.29 -8.74 -13.09
C PHE A 190 -9.50 -10.26 -13.08
N ARG A 191 -9.33 -10.95 -14.20
CA ARG A 191 -9.34 -12.42 -14.26
C ARG A 191 -8.24 -13.04 -13.38
N MET A 192 -7.08 -12.39 -13.27
CA MET A 192 -5.97 -12.81 -12.41
C MET A 192 -6.15 -12.42 -10.94
N GLY A 193 -7.29 -11.80 -10.60
CA GLY A 193 -7.69 -11.47 -9.24
C GLY A 193 -7.29 -10.07 -8.78
N ALA A 194 -7.01 -9.16 -9.71
CA ALA A 194 -6.79 -7.75 -9.38
C ALA A 194 -8.01 -7.14 -8.69
N THR A 195 -7.77 -6.23 -7.76
CA THR A 195 -8.80 -5.45 -7.08
C THR A 195 -8.93 -4.03 -7.64
N GLN A 196 -7.92 -3.55 -8.35
CA GLN A 196 -7.83 -2.29 -9.09
C GLN A 196 -6.86 -2.47 -10.27
N LEU A 197 -6.83 -1.50 -11.20
CA LEU A 197 -5.86 -1.47 -12.28
C LEU A 197 -4.74 -0.46 -11.99
N LYS A 198 -3.49 -0.80 -12.32
CA LYS A 198 -2.33 0.11 -12.31
C LYS A 198 -1.97 0.50 -13.73
N TYR A 199 -1.99 1.82 -14.01
CA TYR A 199 -1.61 2.42 -15.29
C TYR A 199 -0.41 3.34 -15.14
N MET A 200 0.57 3.27 -16.06
CA MET A 200 1.74 4.13 -16.07
C MET A 200 1.48 5.36 -16.96
N GLN A 201 1.02 6.44 -16.33
CA GLN A 201 0.61 7.67 -17.04
C GLN A 201 1.77 8.63 -17.29
N SER A 202 2.90 8.48 -16.59
CA SER A 202 4.11 9.29 -16.83
C SER A 202 5.36 8.43 -16.85
N GLY A 203 6.46 9.03 -17.28
CA GLY A 203 7.78 8.48 -17.07
C GLY A 203 8.16 8.50 -15.59
N GLY A 204 9.21 7.78 -15.24
CA GLY A 204 9.74 7.65 -13.89
C GLY A 204 11.26 7.68 -13.84
N VAL A 205 11.81 7.57 -12.63
CA VAL A 205 13.27 7.63 -12.39
C VAL A 205 13.93 6.28 -12.63
N VAL A 206 13.39 5.20 -12.06
CA VAL A 206 14.00 3.86 -12.11
C VAL A 206 13.41 3.07 -13.28
N SER A 207 13.78 3.42 -14.50
CA SER A 207 13.31 2.79 -15.74
C SER A 207 14.29 3.07 -16.86
N ALA A 208 14.31 2.23 -17.92
CA ALA A 208 15.34 2.27 -18.95
C ALA A 208 15.05 3.30 -20.06
N PHE A 209 13.82 3.34 -20.57
CA PHE A 209 13.53 3.96 -21.86
C PHE A 209 12.85 5.32 -21.78
N ASP A 210 12.00 5.51 -20.79
CA ASP A 210 11.18 6.70 -20.64
C ASP A 210 11.93 7.89 -20.07
N PRO A 211 11.87 9.08 -20.69
CA PRO A 211 12.22 10.29 -19.98
C PRO A 211 11.21 10.54 -18.85
N TRP A 212 11.65 11.06 -17.69
CA TRP A 212 10.74 11.31 -16.56
C TRP A 212 9.61 12.31 -16.91
N GLN A 213 9.83 13.15 -17.94
CA GLN A 213 8.87 14.11 -18.47
C GLN A 213 7.78 13.50 -19.35
N LEU A 214 7.91 12.23 -19.71
CA LEU A 214 6.94 11.55 -20.56
C LEU A 214 5.52 11.67 -19.98
N ILE A 215 4.56 11.98 -20.83
CA ILE A 215 3.11 11.83 -20.55
C ILE A 215 2.64 10.68 -21.43
N ALA A 216 2.60 9.49 -20.82
CA ALA A 216 2.36 8.25 -21.53
C ALA A 216 0.91 8.05 -21.95
N GLY A 217 0.70 7.26 -23.00
CA GLY A 217 -0.60 6.88 -23.52
C GLY A 217 -1.40 8.03 -24.11
N SER A 218 -2.39 7.74 -24.92
CA SER A 218 -3.38 8.69 -25.39
C SER A 218 -4.48 8.94 -24.34
N GLN A 219 -5.31 9.97 -24.53
CA GLN A 219 -6.48 10.19 -23.68
C GLN A 219 -7.45 8.99 -23.74
N SER A 220 -7.65 8.41 -24.93
CA SER A 220 -8.54 7.28 -25.14
C SER A 220 -8.04 5.98 -24.48
N GLU A 221 -6.72 5.80 -24.34
CA GLU A 221 -6.16 4.62 -23.66
C GLU A 221 -6.38 4.67 -22.14
N ILE A 222 -6.15 5.82 -21.51
CA ILE A 222 -6.43 5.93 -20.06
C ILE A 222 -7.94 5.90 -19.78
N GLU A 223 -8.77 6.45 -20.66
CA GLU A 223 -10.23 6.34 -20.57
C GLU A 223 -10.70 4.89 -20.73
N ALA A 224 -10.05 4.10 -21.59
CA ALA A 224 -10.33 2.66 -21.72
C ALA A 224 -9.97 1.88 -20.45
N ALA A 225 -8.87 2.22 -19.78
CA ALA A 225 -8.54 1.62 -18.49
C ALA A 225 -9.61 1.93 -17.43
N VAL A 226 -10.07 3.19 -17.37
CA VAL A 226 -11.15 3.62 -16.47
C VAL A 226 -12.47 2.93 -16.81
N GLN A 227 -12.79 2.80 -18.10
CA GLN A 227 -13.98 2.06 -18.55
C GLN A 227 -13.95 0.62 -18.06
N VAL A 228 -12.84 -0.09 -18.29
CA VAL A 228 -12.69 -1.48 -17.83
C VAL A 228 -12.83 -1.58 -16.32
N ALA A 229 -12.16 -0.70 -15.55
CA ALA A 229 -12.28 -0.71 -14.10
C ALA A 229 -13.75 -0.51 -13.65
N ASN A 230 -14.48 0.42 -14.27
CA ASN A 230 -15.88 0.66 -13.98
C ASN A 230 -16.79 -0.54 -14.33
N GLU A 231 -16.50 -1.32 -15.39
CA GLU A 231 -17.21 -2.56 -15.72
C GLU A 231 -17.13 -3.57 -14.58
N TYR A 232 -16.04 -3.57 -13.79
CA TYR A 232 -15.85 -4.41 -12.61
C TYR A 232 -16.23 -3.73 -11.29
N GLY A 233 -16.78 -2.51 -11.33
CA GLY A 233 -17.12 -1.74 -10.12
C GLY A 233 -15.90 -1.31 -9.30
N SER A 234 -14.75 -1.15 -9.96
CA SER A 234 -13.46 -0.85 -9.35
C SER A 234 -12.89 0.47 -9.91
N TYR A 235 -11.60 0.70 -9.76
CA TYR A 235 -10.93 1.95 -10.10
C TYR A 235 -9.54 1.75 -10.73
N VAL A 236 -9.00 2.84 -11.26
CA VAL A 236 -7.62 2.93 -11.75
C VAL A 236 -6.79 3.76 -10.80
N MET A 237 -5.58 3.27 -10.49
CA MET A 237 -4.47 3.99 -9.90
C MET A 237 -3.44 4.29 -10.98
N ALA A 238 -2.89 5.51 -11.01
CA ALA A 238 -1.99 5.96 -12.06
C ALA A 238 -0.67 6.52 -11.52
N HIS A 239 0.45 5.92 -11.95
CA HIS A 239 1.77 6.52 -11.78
C HIS A 239 1.81 7.85 -12.53
N SER A 240 1.99 8.96 -11.83
CA SER A 240 1.96 10.30 -12.42
C SER A 240 2.84 11.26 -11.65
N TYR A 241 3.99 11.64 -12.21
CA TYR A 241 4.90 12.60 -11.56
C TYR A 241 4.51 14.04 -11.84
N ARG A 242 4.17 14.34 -13.10
CA ARG A 242 3.95 15.70 -13.57
C ARG A 242 2.48 16.13 -13.47
N LYS A 243 2.29 17.45 -13.30
CA LYS A 243 0.96 18.07 -13.26
C LYS A 243 0.09 17.69 -14.47
N GLU A 244 0.67 17.78 -15.66
CA GLU A 244 -0.07 17.50 -16.91
C GLU A 244 -0.55 16.05 -16.98
N ALA A 245 0.29 15.10 -16.50
CA ALA A 245 -0.06 13.68 -16.41
C ALA A 245 -1.19 13.45 -15.38
N MET A 246 -1.08 14.09 -14.19
CA MET A 246 -2.13 14.04 -13.17
C MET A 246 -3.45 14.59 -13.66
N MET A 247 -3.43 15.76 -14.31
CA MET A 247 -4.63 16.40 -14.87
C MET A 247 -5.29 15.52 -15.94
N LYS A 248 -4.48 14.89 -16.81
CA LYS A 248 -4.95 13.95 -17.83
C LYS A 248 -5.62 12.74 -17.20
N ALA A 249 -4.97 12.10 -16.24
CA ALA A 249 -5.49 10.93 -15.52
C ALA A 249 -6.79 11.25 -14.77
N LEU A 250 -6.83 12.36 -14.04
CA LEU A 250 -8.03 12.79 -13.29
C LEU A 250 -9.21 13.12 -14.22
N ASN A 251 -8.96 13.74 -15.37
CA ASN A 251 -10.00 14.03 -16.36
C ASN A 251 -10.57 12.74 -16.96
N ALA A 252 -9.75 11.73 -17.19
CA ALA A 252 -10.19 10.41 -17.63
C ALA A 252 -11.00 9.65 -16.56
N GLY A 253 -10.91 10.03 -15.28
CA GLY A 253 -11.66 9.40 -14.18
C GLY A 253 -10.84 8.52 -13.25
N VAL A 254 -9.51 8.59 -13.33
CA VAL A 254 -8.60 7.93 -12.36
C VAL A 254 -8.92 8.40 -10.94
N LYS A 255 -8.88 7.47 -9.97
CA LYS A 255 -9.24 7.73 -8.58
C LYS A 255 -8.07 7.76 -7.62
N SER A 256 -6.90 7.29 -8.02
CA SER A 256 -5.69 7.33 -7.19
C SER A 256 -4.51 7.80 -8.04
N ILE A 257 -3.92 8.91 -7.65
CA ILE A 257 -2.69 9.44 -8.21
C ILE A 257 -1.52 8.95 -7.36
N GLU A 258 -0.61 8.22 -7.99
CA GLU A 258 0.58 7.69 -7.33
C GLU A 258 1.75 8.66 -7.55
N HIS A 259 2.51 8.91 -6.48
CA HIS A 259 3.63 9.85 -6.39
C HIS A 259 3.23 11.33 -6.43
N GLY A 260 2.74 11.84 -7.55
CA GLY A 260 2.19 13.19 -7.68
C GLY A 260 3.18 14.32 -7.41
N PHE A 261 4.47 14.15 -7.73
CA PHE A 261 5.54 15.05 -7.27
C PHE A 261 5.38 16.52 -7.68
N SER A 262 4.78 16.81 -8.85
CA SER A 262 4.47 18.19 -9.27
C SER A 262 3.07 18.62 -8.86
N PHE A 263 2.62 18.21 -7.66
CA PHE A 263 1.31 18.56 -7.10
C PHE A 263 1.20 20.05 -6.82
N ASP A 264 0.05 20.64 -7.21
CA ASP A 264 -0.32 22.02 -6.90
C ASP A 264 -1.81 22.17 -6.55
N CYS A 265 -2.22 23.41 -6.23
CA CYS A 265 -3.62 23.69 -5.86
C CYS A 265 -4.63 23.50 -6.99
N GLU A 266 -4.23 23.54 -8.26
CA GLU A 266 -5.12 23.25 -9.38
C GLU A 266 -5.41 21.75 -9.46
N VAL A 267 -4.36 20.91 -9.30
CA VAL A 267 -4.50 19.46 -9.17
C VAL A 267 -5.37 19.12 -7.96
N ALA A 268 -5.10 19.74 -6.81
CA ALA A 268 -5.88 19.52 -5.57
C ALA A 268 -7.37 19.83 -5.78
N LYS A 269 -7.70 20.93 -6.44
CA LYS A 269 -9.09 21.30 -6.74
C LYS A 269 -9.78 20.23 -7.60
N LEU A 270 -9.09 19.70 -8.61
CA LEU A 270 -9.65 18.66 -9.47
C LEU A 270 -9.78 17.33 -8.70
N MET A 271 -8.79 16.95 -7.90
CA MET A 271 -8.84 15.76 -7.06
C MET A 271 -10.01 15.78 -6.09
N ASN A 272 -10.20 16.89 -5.36
CA ASN A 272 -11.32 17.06 -4.44
C ASN A 272 -12.67 16.98 -5.16
N LYS A 273 -12.80 17.63 -6.35
CA LYS A 273 -14.00 17.54 -7.19
C LYS A 273 -14.31 16.11 -7.65
N LYS A 274 -13.28 15.32 -7.93
CA LYS A 274 -13.41 13.93 -8.43
C LYS A 274 -13.46 12.88 -7.31
N GLY A 275 -13.23 13.28 -6.04
CA GLY A 275 -13.10 12.37 -4.90
C GLY A 275 -11.90 11.43 -5.08
N ALA A 276 -10.79 11.94 -5.64
CA ALA A 276 -9.58 11.17 -5.88
C ALA A 276 -8.60 11.27 -4.70
N PHE A 277 -7.74 10.27 -4.59
CA PHE A 277 -6.70 10.16 -3.58
C PHE A 277 -5.32 10.40 -4.20
N ILE A 278 -4.35 10.77 -3.36
CA ILE A 278 -2.94 10.76 -3.71
C ILE A 278 -2.16 9.88 -2.74
N THR A 279 -1.16 9.18 -3.24
CA THR A 279 -0.15 8.50 -2.43
C THR A 279 1.22 9.01 -2.85
N THR A 280 2.09 9.33 -1.90
CA THR A 280 3.41 9.89 -2.21
C THR A 280 4.44 9.30 -1.25
N ASN A 281 5.48 8.71 -1.82
CA ASN A 281 6.67 8.27 -1.09
C ASN A 281 7.57 9.48 -0.82
N LEU A 282 7.61 9.92 0.41
CA LEU A 282 8.39 11.09 0.82
C LEU A 282 9.89 10.83 0.82
N THR A 283 10.29 9.56 0.90
CA THR A 283 11.69 9.13 0.70
C THR A 283 12.26 9.58 -0.63
N ALA A 284 11.44 9.77 -1.67
CA ALA A 284 11.89 10.34 -2.95
C ALA A 284 12.40 11.78 -2.85
N PHE A 285 12.06 12.50 -1.77
CA PHE A 285 12.51 13.88 -1.53
C PHE A 285 13.84 13.96 -0.78
N ASP A 286 14.32 12.83 -0.27
CA ASP A 286 15.61 12.76 0.40
C ASP A 286 16.74 12.91 -0.63
N PRO A 287 17.71 13.83 -0.39
CA PRO A 287 18.87 13.98 -1.26
C PRO A 287 19.69 12.71 -1.43
N GLY A 288 19.70 11.81 -0.45
CA GLY A 288 20.32 10.50 -0.50
C GLY A 288 19.75 9.55 -1.56
N LEU A 289 18.56 9.85 -2.13
CA LEU A 289 18.04 9.13 -3.30
C LEU A 289 19.07 9.05 -4.43
N LEU A 290 19.91 10.09 -4.59
CA LEU A 290 20.94 10.14 -5.63
C LEU A 290 22.10 9.16 -5.37
N ASP A 291 22.24 8.66 -4.14
CA ASP A 291 23.29 7.75 -3.71
C ASP A 291 22.85 6.27 -3.75
N ILE A 292 21.56 6.00 -3.97
CA ILE A 292 21.06 4.63 -4.12
C ILE A 292 21.73 3.95 -5.33
N PRO A 293 22.27 2.73 -5.20
CA PRO A 293 22.93 2.03 -6.32
C PRO A 293 22.07 1.92 -7.59
N ALA A 294 20.76 1.73 -7.47
CA ALA A 294 19.82 1.68 -8.59
C ALA A 294 19.69 3.03 -9.33
N VAL A 295 20.06 4.13 -8.68
CA VAL A 295 20.06 5.49 -9.25
C VAL A 295 21.48 5.92 -9.58
N ALA A 296 22.40 5.87 -8.61
CA ALA A 296 23.78 6.37 -8.74
C ALA A 296 24.57 5.65 -9.83
N ASN A 297 24.42 4.33 -9.95
CA ASN A 297 25.16 3.50 -10.88
C ASN A 297 24.54 3.42 -12.29
N VAL A 298 23.38 4.07 -12.50
CA VAL A 298 22.68 4.12 -13.78
C VAL A 298 22.60 5.57 -14.26
N PRO A 299 23.49 6.01 -15.19
CA PRO A 299 23.56 7.43 -15.59
C PRO A 299 22.24 8.05 -16.00
N ALA A 300 21.39 7.31 -16.73
CA ALA A 300 20.07 7.79 -17.12
C ALA A 300 19.14 8.00 -15.92
N SER A 301 19.15 7.10 -14.95
CA SER A 301 18.36 7.23 -13.72
C SER A 301 18.84 8.40 -12.86
N LEU A 302 20.16 8.59 -12.74
CA LEU A 302 20.74 9.70 -11.99
C LEU A 302 20.35 11.06 -12.60
N GLU A 303 20.42 11.21 -13.91
CA GLU A 303 19.99 12.45 -14.59
C GLU A 303 18.48 12.70 -14.44
N LYS A 304 17.67 11.66 -14.52
CA LYS A 304 16.23 11.74 -14.28
C LYS A 304 15.94 12.15 -12.84
N ALA A 305 16.59 11.54 -11.86
CA ALA A 305 16.45 11.86 -10.44
C ALA A 305 16.82 13.32 -10.14
N LYS A 306 17.97 13.79 -10.61
CA LYS A 306 18.41 15.19 -10.49
C LYS A 306 17.46 16.18 -11.14
N SER A 307 16.84 15.80 -12.24
CA SER A 307 15.85 16.64 -12.92
C SER A 307 14.52 16.66 -12.18
N ALA A 308 14.04 15.51 -11.72
CA ALA A 308 12.79 15.37 -11.00
C ALA A 308 12.84 16.07 -9.63
N SER A 309 13.97 15.95 -8.90
CA SER A 309 14.13 16.55 -7.57
C SER A 309 13.94 18.07 -7.54
N LYS A 310 14.21 18.75 -8.68
CA LYS A 310 13.97 20.20 -8.81
C LYS A 310 12.49 20.57 -8.70
N THR A 311 11.58 19.62 -8.91
CA THR A 311 10.13 19.84 -8.83
C THR A 311 9.53 19.56 -7.45
N PHE A 312 10.32 19.01 -6.52
CA PHE A 312 9.83 18.55 -5.22
C PHE A 312 9.67 19.66 -4.19
N ALA A 313 10.38 20.78 -4.33
CA ALA A 313 10.40 21.86 -3.34
C ALA A 313 9.01 22.40 -2.99
N ASP A 314 8.10 22.44 -3.94
CA ASP A 314 6.75 22.99 -3.77
C ASP A 314 5.71 21.95 -3.29
N TYR A 315 6.05 20.65 -3.28
CA TYR A 315 5.08 19.61 -2.93
C TYR A 315 4.53 19.75 -1.52
N ILE A 316 5.40 19.79 -0.50
CA ILE A 316 4.98 19.89 0.90
C ILE A 316 4.23 21.20 1.18
N PRO A 317 4.71 22.39 0.77
CA PRO A 317 3.97 23.64 0.90
C PRO A 317 2.58 23.58 0.23
N ASN A 318 2.49 23.05 -0.98
CA ASN A 318 1.22 22.96 -1.71
C ASN A 318 0.27 21.96 -1.04
N MET A 319 0.74 20.82 -0.56
CA MET A 319 -0.07 19.85 0.15
C MET A 319 -0.67 20.41 1.45
N LYS A 320 0.12 21.22 2.18
CA LYS A 320 -0.37 21.90 3.39
C LYS A 320 -1.38 23.01 3.07
N LYS A 321 -1.17 23.73 1.97
CA LYS A 321 -2.06 24.84 1.53
C LYS A 321 -3.36 24.34 0.93
N CYS A 322 -3.34 23.25 0.17
CA CYS A 322 -4.46 22.74 -0.62
C CYS A 322 -4.62 21.22 -0.32
N PRO A 323 -5.14 20.85 0.86
CA PRO A 323 -5.17 19.47 1.30
C PRO A 323 -6.12 18.61 0.44
N VAL A 324 -5.72 17.38 0.22
CA VAL A 324 -6.49 16.30 -0.42
C VAL A 324 -6.37 15.02 0.43
N LYS A 325 -7.18 14.01 0.13
CA LYS A 325 -7.05 12.69 0.74
C LYS A 325 -5.71 12.07 0.33
N ARG A 326 -4.78 11.96 1.28
CA ARG A 326 -3.44 11.37 1.09
C ARG A 326 -3.34 10.07 1.89
N ALA A 327 -3.05 8.94 1.23
CA ALA A 327 -2.77 7.68 1.89
C ALA A 327 -1.25 7.42 1.94
N PHE A 328 -0.82 6.63 2.91
CA PHE A 328 0.59 6.28 3.13
C PHE A 328 1.09 5.35 2.04
N GLN A 329 2.33 5.58 1.57
CA GLN A 329 2.99 4.69 0.63
C GLN A 329 4.50 4.64 0.89
N THR A 330 5.11 3.50 0.58
CA THR A 330 6.57 3.34 0.58
C THR A 330 7.16 3.21 -0.81
N ASP A 331 6.45 2.58 -1.73
CA ASP A 331 6.95 2.26 -3.07
C ASP A 331 8.27 1.46 -3.02
N CYS A 332 8.42 0.61 -2.01
CA CYS A 332 9.66 -0.12 -1.85
C CYS A 332 9.79 -1.27 -2.84
N VAL A 333 10.91 -1.27 -3.56
CA VAL A 333 11.38 -2.37 -4.39
C VAL A 333 12.77 -2.76 -3.92
N GLY A 334 12.94 -3.97 -3.40
CA GLY A 334 14.23 -4.37 -2.86
C GLY A 334 14.18 -5.59 -1.96
N SER A 335 15.27 -5.81 -1.22
CA SER A 335 15.30 -6.87 -0.21
C SER A 335 14.38 -6.54 0.98
N VAL A 336 13.94 -7.59 1.69
CA VAL A 336 13.12 -7.46 2.91
C VAL A 336 13.77 -6.50 3.93
N GLY A 337 15.09 -6.61 4.14
CA GLY A 337 15.80 -5.74 5.09
C GLY A 337 15.83 -4.27 4.64
N ALA A 338 16.05 -4.00 3.35
CA ALA A 338 16.04 -2.65 2.80
C ALA A 338 14.64 -2.01 2.92
N CYS A 339 13.59 -2.76 2.60
CA CYS A 339 12.22 -2.28 2.72
C CYS A 339 11.80 -2.04 4.18
N ASN A 340 12.27 -2.87 5.11
CA ASN A 340 12.05 -2.65 6.55
C ASN A 340 12.61 -1.29 7.01
N ILE A 341 13.82 -0.95 6.56
CA ILE A 341 14.45 0.34 6.85
C ILE A 341 13.66 1.49 6.19
N GLN A 342 13.33 1.35 4.91
CA GLN A 342 12.60 2.39 4.16
C GLN A 342 11.21 2.67 4.76
N ILE A 343 10.46 1.64 5.18
CA ILE A 343 9.18 1.80 5.88
C ILE A 343 9.34 2.69 7.13
N ALA A 344 10.35 2.41 7.94
CA ALA A 344 10.59 3.18 9.15
C ALA A 344 10.95 4.65 8.87
N TYR A 345 11.75 4.87 7.82
CA TYR A 345 12.12 6.21 7.38
C TYR A 345 10.93 6.96 6.75
N GLU A 346 10.12 6.30 5.95
CA GLU A 346 8.89 6.90 5.38
C GLU A 346 7.89 7.32 6.47
N LYS A 347 7.73 6.50 7.54
CA LYS A 347 6.95 6.88 8.73
C LYS A 347 7.54 8.13 9.40
N HIS A 348 8.87 8.20 9.55
CA HIS A 348 9.56 9.36 10.12
C HIS A 348 9.29 10.63 9.31
N LEU A 349 9.49 10.60 7.99
CA LEU A 349 9.26 11.76 7.11
C LEU A 349 7.80 12.21 7.11
N ASN A 350 6.85 11.29 7.14
CA ASN A 350 5.45 11.63 7.26
C ASN A 350 5.18 12.44 8.54
N ASN A 351 5.74 12.01 9.68
CA ASN A 351 5.60 12.73 10.93
C ASN A 351 6.30 14.10 10.90
N GLU A 352 7.49 14.16 10.35
CA GLU A 352 8.27 15.42 10.27
C GLU A 352 7.53 16.48 9.44
N PHE A 353 6.99 16.08 8.28
CA PHE A 353 6.32 17.03 7.39
C PHE A 353 4.90 17.39 7.81
N PHE A 354 4.14 16.44 8.36
CA PHE A 354 2.69 16.62 8.57
C PHE A 354 2.23 16.46 10.01
N GLY A 355 3.10 15.99 10.90
CA GLY A 355 2.79 15.74 12.30
C GLY A 355 2.11 14.40 12.56
N PRO A 356 2.00 13.99 13.82
CA PRO A 356 1.65 12.63 14.20
C PRO A 356 0.21 12.25 13.80
N TYR A 357 -0.75 13.13 14.05
CA TYR A 357 -2.16 12.85 13.73
C TYR A 357 -2.38 12.65 12.23
N ALA A 358 -1.89 13.59 11.39
CA ALA A 358 -2.05 13.48 9.95
C ALA A 358 -1.35 12.22 9.39
N SER A 359 -0.19 11.85 9.96
CA SER A 359 0.54 10.64 9.58
C SER A 359 -0.23 9.37 9.95
N LEU A 360 -0.80 9.29 11.15
CA LEU A 360 -1.63 8.16 11.57
C LEU A 360 -2.85 7.97 10.66
N VAL A 361 -3.55 9.06 10.36
CA VAL A 361 -4.76 9.02 9.51
C VAL A 361 -4.43 8.52 8.10
N THR A 362 -3.25 8.87 7.53
CA THR A 362 -2.83 8.36 6.22
C THR A 362 -2.57 6.87 6.23
N MET A 363 -2.06 6.33 7.34
CA MET A 363 -1.77 4.90 7.53
C MET A 363 -3.00 4.10 7.99
N THR A 364 -4.12 4.74 8.28
CA THR A 364 -5.31 4.08 8.84
C THR A 364 -6.55 4.39 8.02
N SER A 365 -7.43 5.27 8.47
CA SER A 365 -8.76 5.49 7.88
C SER A 365 -8.72 5.93 6.41
N VAL A 366 -7.79 6.80 6.01
CA VAL A 366 -7.69 7.22 4.60
C VAL A 366 -7.24 6.07 3.71
N GLY A 367 -6.31 5.22 4.18
CA GLY A 367 -5.95 3.98 3.50
C GLY A 367 -7.15 3.04 3.35
N GLY A 368 -7.97 2.90 4.40
CA GLY A 368 -9.20 2.11 4.39
C GLY A 368 -10.23 2.62 3.38
N GLU A 369 -10.45 3.93 3.32
CA GLU A 369 -11.32 4.55 2.32
C GLU A 369 -10.81 4.33 0.89
N LEU A 370 -9.49 4.37 0.69
CA LEU A 370 -8.87 4.17 -0.63
C LEU A 370 -9.08 2.74 -1.13
N VAL A 371 -8.78 1.71 -0.32
CA VAL A 371 -8.93 0.31 -0.75
C VAL A 371 -10.41 -0.07 -0.93
N ALA A 372 -11.33 0.58 -0.22
CA ALA A 372 -12.77 0.40 -0.39
C ALA A 372 -13.28 0.84 -1.80
N LEU A 373 -12.53 1.65 -2.55
CA LEU A 373 -12.86 1.99 -3.94
C LEU A 373 -12.88 0.76 -4.88
N SER A 374 -12.35 -0.40 -4.44
CA SER A 374 -12.50 -1.67 -5.17
C SER A 374 -13.97 -2.11 -5.27
N GLY A 375 -14.87 -1.48 -4.53
CA GLY A 375 -16.33 -1.66 -4.62
C GLY A 375 -16.82 -3.04 -4.20
N ASP A 376 -18.10 -3.30 -4.43
CA ASP A 376 -18.75 -4.52 -3.92
C ASP A 376 -18.33 -5.80 -4.66
N PHE A 377 -17.83 -5.70 -5.89
CA PHE A 377 -17.50 -6.87 -6.70
C PHE A 377 -16.05 -7.30 -6.57
N MET A 378 -15.11 -6.36 -6.53
CA MET A 378 -13.68 -6.65 -6.54
C MET A 378 -13.01 -6.52 -5.18
N ASN A 379 -13.67 -5.90 -4.18
CA ASN A 379 -13.18 -5.84 -2.80
C ASN A 379 -13.34 -7.21 -2.11
N PRO A 380 -12.25 -7.94 -1.82
CA PRO A 380 -12.33 -9.23 -1.15
C PRO A 380 -12.72 -9.13 0.33
N TYR A 381 -12.61 -7.93 0.91
CA TYR A 381 -12.84 -7.65 2.33
C TYR A 381 -13.93 -6.58 2.53
N ARG A 382 -15.05 -6.73 1.82
CA ARG A 382 -16.16 -5.77 1.80
C ARG A 382 -17.09 -5.84 3.01
N GLU A 383 -16.94 -6.84 3.87
CA GLU A 383 -17.89 -7.11 4.98
C GLU A 383 -17.68 -6.20 6.18
N GLY A 384 -16.62 -5.39 6.21
CA GLY A 384 -16.33 -4.45 7.27
C GLY A 384 -15.38 -3.35 6.81
N LYS A 385 -15.32 -2.28 7.59
CA LYS A 385 -14.33 -1.22 7.34
C LYS A 385 -12.94 -1.65 7.77
N LEU A 386 -11.93 -1.06 7.13
CA LEU A 386 -10.51 -1.19 7.45
C LEU A 386 -9.96 0.16 7.91
N GLY A 387 -8.92 0.13 8.73
CA GLY A 387 -8.22 1.33 9.19
C GLY A 387 -8.99 2.15 10.24
N VAL A 388 -10.00 1.55 10.89
CA VAL A 388 -10.78 2.19 11.96
C VAL A 388 -11.05 1.22 13.11
N ILE A 389 -11.18 1.76 14.33
CA ILE A 389 -11.70 1.04 15.50
C ILE A 389 -13.14 1.50 15.72
N GLU A 390 -14.08 0.77 15.12
CA GLU A 390 -15.52 0.99 15.29
C GLU A 390 -16.27 -0.36 15.32
N GLU A 391 -17.45 -0.40 15.87
CA GLU A 391 -18.28 -1.62 15.91
C GLU A 391 -18.65 -2.06 14.48
N GLY A 392 -18.47 -3.33 14.16
CA GLY A 392 -18.66 -3.91 12.84
C GLY A 392 -17.45 -3.81 11.91
N ALA A 393 -16.40 -3.05 12.24
CA ALA A 393 -15.13 -3.04 11.50
C ALA A 393 -14.40 -4.37 11.65
N TYR A 394 -13.48 -4.67 10.74
CA TYR A 394 -12.59 -5.80 10.90
C TYR A 394 -11.70 -5.64 12.13
N ALA A 395 -11.47 -6.74 12.84
CA ALA A 395 -10.54 -6.80 13.97
C ALA A 395 -9.09 -6.87 13.48
N ASP A 396 -8.66 -5.80 12.83
CA ASP A 396 -7.28 -5.53 12.44
C ASP A 396 -6.74 -4.48 13.42
N ILE A 397 -6.02 -4.94 14.45
CA ILE A 397 -5.73 -4.17 15.65
C ILE A 397 -4.24 -4.23 15.98
N LEU A 398 -3.67 -3.10 16.33
CA LEU A 398 -2.35 -3.01 16.96
C LEU A 398 -2.51 -2.57 18.40
N LEU A 399 -1.66 -3.11 19.28
CA LEU A 399 -1.45 -2.58 20.63
C LEU A 399 -0.02 -2.13 20.75
N ILE A 400 0.18 -0.83 21.02
CA ILE A 400 1.51 -0.22 21.04
C ILE A 400 1.79 0.45 22.39
N ASP A 401 3.07 0.51 22.74
CA ASP A 401 3.52 1.26 23.91
C ASP A 401 3.31 2.77 23.67
N GLY A 402 2.90 3.51 24.71
CA GLY A 402 2.80 4.97 24.67
C GLY A 402 1.61 5.54 23.89
N ASN A 403 1.73 6.82 23.53
CA ASN A 403 0.73 7.60 22.80
C ASN A 403 1.29 8.08 21.45
N PRO A 404 0.88 7.51 20.32
CA PRO A 404 1.43 7.88 19.00
C PRO A 404 1.06 9.29 18.55
N LEU A 405 0.10 9.96 19.21
CA LEU A 405 -0.24 11.36 18.95
C LEU A 405 0.73 12.35 19.65
N GLU A 406 1.47 11.88 20.67
CA GLU A 406 2.46 12.67 21.43
C GLU A 406 3.89 12.27 21.04
N ASP A 407 4.15 10.97 20.94
CA ASP A 407 5.42 10.40 20.52
C ASP A 407 5.20 9.44 19.35
N PHE A 408 5.44 9.93 18.15
CA PHE A 408 5.22 9.12 16.94
C PHE A 408 6.26 8.01 16.76
N SER A 409 7.37 8.05 17.49
CA SER A 409 8.41 6.99 17.38
C SER A 409 7.89 5.61 17.74
N VAL A 410 6.85 5.55 18.59
CA VAL A 410 6.22 4.29 19.03
C VAL A 410 5.56 3.47 17.91
N VAL A 411 5.35 4.06 16.71
CA VAL A 411 4.88 3.31 15.54
C VAL A 411 6.02 2.66 14.73
N GLY A 412 7.25 2.71 15.25
CA GLY A 412 8.41 2.08 14.63
C GLY A 412 9.09 2.93 13.56
N THR A 413 9.23 4.23 13.80
CA THR A 413 9.98 5.14 12.92
C THR A 413 11.49 4.91 12.98
N GLY A 414 12.22 5.41 11.99
CA GLY A 414 13.68 5.49 11.95
C GLY A 414 14.10 6.71 11.17
N ASP A 415 15.08 7.47 11.66
CA ASP A 415 15.54 8.74 11.11
C ASP A 415 16.68 8.59 10.08
N LYS A 416 16.99 7.35 9.70
CA LYS A 416 18.04 7.02 8.72
C LYS A 416 17.52 6.07 7.65
N TRP A 417 18.09 6.17 6.45
CA TRP A 417 17.75 5.32 5.32
C TRP A 417 18.98 4.52 4.82
N PHE A 418 19.91 5.13 4.07
CA PHE A 418 21.00 4.41 3.38
C PHE A 418 22.11 3.91 4.30
N ASP A 419 22.34 4.62 5.37
CA ASP A 419 23.35 4.35 6.40
C ASP A 419 22.74 3.76 7.67
N ALA A 420 21.51 3.28 7.58
CA ALA A 420 20.84 2.68 8.71
C ALA A 420 21.37 1.27 8.98
N GLU A 421 21.53 0.96 10.27
CA GLU A 421 21.77 -0.42 10.71
C GLU A 421 20.54 -1.30 10.44
N PRO A 422 20.71 -2.61 10.26
CA PRO A 422 19.61 -3.55 10.14
C PRO A 422 18.63 -3.42 11.30
N ARG A 423 17.34 -3.41 10.98
CA ARG A 423 16.26 -3.26 11.96
C ARG A 423 15.67 -4.61 12.36
N PRO A 424 15.08 -4.73 13.57
CA PRO A 424 14.28 -5.88 13.94
C PRO A 424 13.13 -6.11 12.94
N GLU A 425 12.73 -7.35 12.74
CA GLU A 425 11.60 -7.72 11.86
C GLU A 425 10.31 -7.02 12.25
N SER A 426 10.12 -6.73 13.54
CA SER A 426 8.98 -5.99 14.06
C SER A 426 9.43 -4.96 15.09
N PRO A 427 8.88 -3.72 15.08
CA PRO A 427 9.15 -2.73 16.12
C PRO A 427 8.82 -3.29 17.51
N GLU A 428 9.72 -3.10 18.47
CA GLU A 428 9.53 -3.59 19.85
C GLU A 428 8.33 -2.92 20.55
N THR A 429 8.06 -1.67 20.18
CA THR A 429 6.94 -0.87 20.69
C THR A 429 5.57 -1.38 20.24
N ILE A 430 5.50 -2.12 19.12
CA ILE A 430 4.28 -2.81 18.69
C ILE A 430 4.20 -4.14 19.44
N ARG A 431 3.43 -4.17 20.52
CA ARG A 431 3.35 -5.30 21.46
C ARG A 431 2.45 -6.42 20.99
N LEU A 432 1.39 -6.06 20.21
CA LEU A 432 0.46 -7.03 19.67
C LEU A 432 0.04 -6.61 18.26
N ILE A 433 -0.07 -7.60 17.38
CA ILE A 433 -0.60 -7.47 16.02
C ILE A 433 -1.72 -8.51 15.87
N MET A 434 -2.93 -8.02 15.64
CA MET A 434 -4.09 -8.83 15.28
C MET A 434 -4.53 -8.46 13.87
N LYS A 435 -4.75 -9.44 13.02
CA LYS A 435 -5.38 -9.30 11.70
C LYS A 435 -6.49 -10.32 11.57
N ASP A 436 -7.66 -9.89 11.15
CA ASP A 436 -8.84 -10.76 10.95
C ASP A 436 -9.22 -11.53 12.23
N GLY A 437 -9.03 -10.90 13.41
CA GLY A 437 -9.27 -11.52 14.71
C GLY A 437 -8.19 -12.50 15.18
N VAL A 438 -7.21 -12.82 14.33
CA VAL A 438 -6.10 -13.72 14.65
C VAL A 438 -4.88 -12.93 15.11
N ILE A 439 -4.28 -13.36 16.22
CA ILE A 439 -3.08 -12.73 16.79
C ILE A 439 -1.82 -13.32 16.14
N TYR A 440 -1.04 -12.49 15.47
CA TYR A 440 0.23 -12.85 14.81
C TYR A 440 1.46 -12.50 15.65
N LYS A 441 1.34 -11.51 16.52
CA LYS A 441 2.37 -11.13 17.49
C LYS A 441 1.72 -10.82 18.83
N ASN A 442 2.28 -11.33 19.90
CA ASN A 442 1.94 -10.96 21.27
C ASN A 442 3.19 -11.05 22.15
N THR A 443 3.67 -9.89 22.59
CA THR A 443 4.82 -9.75 23.49
C THR A 443 4.42 -9.09 24.82
N LEU A 444 3.15 -9.14 25.17
CA LEU A 444 2.63 -8.75 26.47
C LEU A 444 2.96 -9.87 27.47
N ASN A 445 3.67 -9.55 28.54
CA ASN A 445 3.96 -10.47 29.65
C ASN A 445 2.93 -10.29 30.72
#